data_9f41fc64a5a3d5da3392abfd243cf22d
#
_entry.id   9f41fc64a5a3d5da3392abfd243cf22d
#
_cell.length_a   1.000
_cell.length_b   1.000
_cell.length_c   1.000
_cell.angle_alpha   90.00
_cell.angle_beta   90.00
_cell.angle_gamma   90.00
#
_symmetry.space_group_name_H-M   'P 1'
#
loop_
_entity.id
_entity.type
_entity.pdbx_description
1 polymer ?
#
loop_
_entity_poly.entity_id
_entity_poly.type
_entity_poly.pdbx_seq_one_letter_code
_entity_poly.pdbx_strand_id
1 'polypeptide(L)'
;MNITKENTLLFLGDSVTDCGRDPSGEWYLGEGYPNMISSMIRVQYPEHKILCINKGTSGNQTRHILSRLQEDVLDNHPDVVTLCIGINDVWRFYDRPLTKKCEPGVPIDEYRSNLESIIQQITENGAKMILLTPYMIDSNPAEPMRTTMLQYAEVCKELAQKYDLELLELQPLFEGLMAKGVSSYELSADRIHPSHKGHTAIALELMKKFNIV
;
A
#
# COMPACT_ATOMS: atom_id res chain seq x y z
N MET A 1 2.37 -3.16 -16.45
CA MET A 1 2.33 -4.61 -16.08
C MET A 1 1.14 -5.26 -16.74
N ASN A 2 1.30 -6.40 -17.44
CA ASN A 2 0.17 -7.10 -18.08
C ASN A 2 -0.48 -8.06 -17.10
N ILE A 3 -1.79 -7.92 -16.93
CA ILE A 3 -2.66 -8.80 -16.13
C ILE A 3 -3.49 -9.63 -17.09
N THR A 4 -3.48 -10.94 -16.91
CA THR A 4 -4.24 -11.90 -17.75
C THR A 4 -5.50 -12.38 -17.02
N LYS A 5 -6.34 -13.12 -17.75
CA LYS A 5 -7.71 -13.50 -17.33
C LYS A 5 -7.83 -14.30 -16.03
N GLU A 6 -6.76 -14.95 -15.59
CA GLU A 6 -6.79 -15.88 -14.44
C GLU A 6 -5.74 -15.51 -13.37
N ASN A 7 -5.21 -14.26 -13.41
CA ASN A 7 -4.21 -13.84 -12.44
C ASN A 7 -4.79 -13.64 -11.04
N THR A 8 -3.93 -13.88 -10.05
CA THR A 8 -4.18 -13.55 -8.65
C THR A 8 -3.47 -12.25 -8.30
N LEU A 9 -4.24 -11.23 -7.92
CA LEU A 9 -3.76 -9.93 -7.43
C LEU A 9 -3.83 -9.91 -5.91
N LEU A 10 -2.70 -9.75 -5.24
CA LEU A 10 -2.63 -9.67 -3.79
C LEU A 10 -2.23 -8.25 -3.34
N PHE A 11 -3.06 -7.67 -2.49
CA PHE A 11 -2.85 -6.37 -1.88
C PHE A 11 -2.30 -6.56 -0.47
N LEU A 12 -1.02 -6.26 -0.27
CA LEU A 12 -0.30 -6.39 0.99
C LEU A 12 -0.08 -5.02 1.61
N GLY A 13 -0.25 -4.89 2.92
CA GLY A 13 0.00 -3.60 3.58
C GLY A 13 -0.52 -3.50 5.00
N ASP A 14 -0.71 -2.26 5.41
CA ASP A 14 -1.21 -1.86 6.73
C ASP A 14 -2.71 -1.49 6.71
N SER A 15 -3.13 -0.55 7.57
CA SER A 15 -4.51 -0.06 7.67
C SER A 15 -5.04 0.58 6.40
N VAL A 16 -4.17 1.14 5.57
CA VAL A 16 -4.57 1.74 4.29
C VAL A 16 -5.03 0.65 3.31
N THR A 17 -4.41 -0.51 3.35
CA THR A 17 -4.80 -1.67 2.54
C THR A 17 -5.95 -2.45 3.19
N ASP A 18 -5.91 -2.63 4.51
CA ASP A 18 -6.94 -3.30 5.32
C ASP A 18 -8.32 -2.64 5.14
N CYS A 19 -8.41 -1.37 5.48
CA CYS A 19 -9.58 -0.50 5.34
C CYS A 19 -10.92 -1.19 5.67
N GLY A 20 -11.04 -1.72 6.90
CA GLY A 20 -12.26 -2.39 7.37
C GLY A 20 -12.48 -3.79 6.80
N ARG A 21 -11.43 -4.47 6.40
CA ARG A 21 -11.50 -5.85 5.91
C ARG A 21 -12.03 -6.79 6.99
N ASP A 22 -12.99 -7.64 6.63
CA ASP A 22 -13.43 -8.79 7.40
C ASP A 22 -13.01 -10.09 6.68
N PRO A 23 -11.93 -10.75 7.13
CA PRO A 23 -11.44 -11.97 6.47
C PRO A 23 -12.43 -13.13 6.41
N SER A 24 -13.44 -13.12 7.27
CA SER A 24 -14.44 -14.19 7.41
C SER A 24 -15.79 -13.88 6.75
N GLY A 25 -15.99 -12.64 6.27
CA GLY A 25 -17.27 -12.13 5.82
C GLY A 25 -17.32 -11.68 4.37
N GLU A 26 -18.41 -11.01 4.00
CA GLU A 26 -18.62 -10.43 2.68
C GLU A 26 -17.61 -9.29 2.37
N TRP A 27 -17.04 -8.67 3.40
CA TRP A 27 -16.13 -7.54 3.33
C TRP A 27 -14.65 -7.97 3.32
N TYR A 28 -14.35 -9.16 2.80
CA TYR A 28 -12.99 -9.71 2.79
C TYR A 28 -11.96 -8.85 2.01
N LEU A 29 -12.41 -7.93 1.15
CA LEU A 29 -11.57 -6.94 0.48
C LEU A 29 -11.55 -5.57 1.17
N GLY A 30 -12.37 -5.36 2.21
CA GLY A 30 -12.53 -4.09 2.90
C GLY A 30 -13.32 -3.06 2.09
N GLU A 31 -13.21 -1.79 2.49
CA GLU A 31 -13.90 -0.66 1.84
C GLU A 31 -12.93 0.26 1.06
N GLY A 32 -11.64 -0.10 1.02
CA GLY A 32 -10.58 0.68 0.41
C GLY A 32 -10.31 0.35 -1.06
N TYR A 33 -9.14 0.81 -1.53
CA TYR A 33 -8.71 0.64 -2.91
C TYR A 33 -8.69 -0.82 -3.41
N PRO A 34 -8.43 -1.87 -2.58
CA PRO A 34 -8.50 -3.25 -3.05
C PRO A 34 -9.88 -3.65 -3.56
N ASN A 35 -10.93 -3.29 -2.81
CA ASN A 35 -12.31 -3.56 -3.20
C ASN A 35 -12.74 -2.75 -4.42
N MET A 36 -12.33 -1.47 -4.49
CA MET A 36 -12.60 -0.61 -5.66
C MET A 36 -11.99 -1.19 -6.93
N ILE A 37 -10.74 -1.66 -6.88
CA ILE A 37 -10.05 -2.30 -8.01
C ILE A 37 -10.77 -3.58 -8.42
N SER A 38 -11.08 -4.46 -7.47
CA SER A 38 -11.81 -5.71 -7.75
C SER A 38 -13.16 -5.44 -8.42
N SER A 39 -13.90 -4.44 -7.92
CA SER A 39 -15.17 -4.02 -8.48
C SER A 39 -15.04 -3.48 -9.92
N MET A 40 -14.06 -2.61 -10.16
CA MET A 40 -13.78 -2.07 -11.50
C MET A 40 -13.38 -3.17 -12.49
N ILE A 41 -12.51 -4.09 -12.09
CA ILE A 41 -12.13 -5.24 -12.92
C ILE A 41 -13.37 -6.08 -13.26
N ARG A 42 -14.19 -6.39 -12.26
CA ARG A 42 -15.38 -7.24 -12.47
C ARG A 42 -16.40 -6.61 -13.41
N VAL A 43 -16.52 -5.28 -13.41
CA VAL A 43 -17.44 -4.55 -14.29
C VAL A 43 -16.86 -4.37 -15.68
N GLN A 44 -15.59 -4.05 -15.81
CA GLN A 44 -14.94 -3.79 -17.11
C GLN A 44 -14.57 -5.07 -17.86
N TYR A 45 -14.27 -6.14 -17.14
CA TYR A 45 -13.80 -7.43 -17.69
C TYR A 45 -14.58 -8.60 -17.06
N PRO A 46 -15.90 -8.68 -17.27
CA PRO A 46 -16.76 -9.66 -16.59
C PRO A 46 -16.41 -11.12 -16.90
N GLU A 47 -15.76 -11.37 -18.04
CA GLU A 47 -15.29 -12.69 -18.49
C GLU A 47 -13.97 -13.13 -17.84
N HIS A 48 -13.25 -12.21 -17.18
CA HIS A 48 -12.00 -12.51 -16.50
C HIS A 48 -12.27 -13.08 -15.11
N LYS A 49 -11.46 -14.07 -14.72
CA LYS A 49 -11.52 -14.73 -13.41
C LYS A 49 -10.36 -14.24 -12.51
N ILE A 50 -10.06 -12.94 -12.56
CA ILE A 50 -9.01 -12.36 -11.74
C ILE A 50 -9.42 -12.44 -10.27
N LEU A 51 -8.60 -13.13 -9.48
CA LEU A 51 -8.77 -13.23 -8.03
C LEU A 51 -8.09 -12.05 -7.35
N CYS A 52 -8.82 -11.31 -6.52
CA CYS A 52 -8.28 -10.25 -5.67
C CYS A 52 -8.23 -10.74 -4.22
N ILE A 53 -7.07 -10.61 -3.57
CA ILE A 53 -6.85 -11.00 -2.17
C ILE A 53 -6.34 -9.78 -1.41
N ASN A 54 -7.01 -9.42 -0.31
CA ASN A 54 -6.54 -8.36 0.58
C ASN A 54 -5.86 -8.95 1.81
N LYS A 55 -4.58 -8.65 1.98
CA LYS A 55 -3.71 -9.01 3.11
C LYS A 55 -3.20 -7.76 3.84
N GLY A 56 -4.01 -6.71 3.85
CA GLY A 56 -3.81 -5.56 4.73
C GLY A 56 -4.05 -5.95 6.19
N THR A 57 -3.28 -5.40 7.12
CA THR A 57 -3.48 -5.54 8.55
C THR A 57 -3.16 -4.24 9.26
N SER A 58 -4.17 -3.65 9.89
CA SER A 58 -4.07 -2.34 10.54
C SER A 58 -2.94 -2.28 11.57
N GLY A 59 -2.15 -1.20 11.52
CA GLY A 59 -1.02 -0.98 12.44
C GLY A 59 0.28 -1.67 12.05
N ASN A 60 0.29 -2.48 10.99
CA ASN A 60 1.50 -3.19 10.58
C ASN A 60 2.63 -2.25 10.15
N GLN A 61 3.84 -2.66 10.48
CA GLN A 61 5.13 -2.14 10.06
C GLN A 61 5.82 -3.18 9.16
N THR A 62 6.93 -2.83 8.54
CA THR A 62 7.71 -3.79 7.73
C THR A 62 8.10 -5.06 8.49
N ARG A 63 8.38 -4.97 9.78
CA ARG A 63 8.65 -6.13 10.67
C ARG A 63 7.51 -7.14 10.66
N HIS A 64 6.28 -6.65 10.73
CA HIS A 64 5.08 -7.48 10.75
C HIS A 64 4.83 -8.15 9.40
N ILE A 65 5.08 -7.42 8.29
CA ILE A 65 5.00 -8.01 6.94
C ILE A 65 5.95 -9.20 6.83
N LEU A 66 7.21 -9.06 7.26
CA LEU A 66 8.18 -10.15 7.24
C LEU A 66 7.72 -11.35 8.05
N SER A 67 7.15 -11.15 9.23
CA SER A 67 6.73 -12.25 10.12
C SER A 67 5.59 -13.09 9.58
N ARG A 68 4.77 -12.54 8.66
CA ARG A 68 3.59 -13.22 8.08
C ARG A 68 3.70 -13.44 6.57
N LEU A 69 4.87 -13.13 5.98
CA LEU A 69 5.06 -13.16 4.54
C LEU A 69 4.80 -14.53 3.91
N GLN A 70 5.25 -15.59 4.59
CA GLN A 70 5.05 -16.97 4.13
C GLN A 70 3.56 -17.29 3.98
N GLU A 71 2.79 -17.16 5.05
CA GLU A 71 1.37 -17.54 5.08
C GLU A 71 0.50 -16.61 4.23
N ASP A 72 0.78 -15.30 4.31
CA ASP A 72 -0.08 -14.31 3.68
C ASP A 72 0.21 -14.12 2.19
N VAL A 73 1.43 -14.37 1.74
CA VAL A 73 1.83 -14.08 0.36
C VAL A 73 2.32 -15.32 -0.36
N LEU A 74 3.40 -15.97 0.14
CA LEU A 74 4.06 -17.02 -0.62
C LEU A 74 3.17 -18.25 -0.81
N ASP A 75 2.43 -18.66 0.22
CA ASP A 75 1.50 -19.80 0.15
C ASP A 75 0.26 -19.51 -0.72
N ASN A 76 -0.04 -18.24 -1.00
CA ASN A 76 -1.13 -17.85 -1.91
C ASN A 76 -0.72 -17.81 -3.38
N HIS A 77 0.57 -17.99 -3.69
CA HIS A 77 1.12 -18.01 -5.05
C HIS A 77 0.57 -16.87 -5.96
N PRO A 78 0.62 -15.59 -5.54
CA PRO A 78 0.07 -14.51 -6.34
C PRO A 78 0.91 -14.27 -7.60
N ASP A 79 0.26 -13.83 -8.68
CA ASP A 79 0.95 -13.37 -9.90
C ASP A 79 1.46 -11.95 -9.74
N VAL A 80 0.71 -11.12 -8.99
CA VAL A 80 1.03 -9.72 -8.75
C VAL A 80 0.77 -9.37 -7.29
N VAL A 81 1.76 -8.73 -6.65
CA VAL A 81 1.64 -8.17 -5.30
C VAL A 81 1.75 -6.65 -5.37
N THR A 82 0.79 -5.92 -4.80
CA THR A 82 0.97 -4.51 -4.46
C THR A 82 1.34 -4.40 -3.00
N LEU A 83 2.37 -3.62 -2.67
CA LEU A 83 2.81 -3.42 -1.28
C LEU A 83 2.71 -1.94 -0.90
N CYS A 84 1.84 -1.62 0.06
CA CYS A 84 1.71 -0.31 0.67
C CYS A 84 2.08 -0.39 2.15
N ILE A 85 3.32 -0.01 2.50
CA ILE A 85 3.86 -0.12 3.88
C ILE A 85 4.88 0.98 4.16
N GLY A 86 5.04 1.34 5.44
CA GLY A 86 6.04 2.31 5.90
C GLY A 86 5.43 3.47 6.69
N ILE A 87 4.13 3.68 6.59
CA ILE A 87 3.44 4.74 7.33
C ILE A 87 3.60 4.52 8.83
N ASN A 88 3.34 3.33 9.34
CA ASN A 88 3.49 3.02 10.76
C ASN A 88 4.95 2.92 11.20
N ASP A 89 5.86 2.58 10.28
CA ASP A 89 7.30 2.59 10.53
C ASP A 89 7.77 4.00 10.93
N VAL A 90 7.22 5.05 10.29
CA VAL A 90 7.49 6.45 10.61
C VAL A 90 6.58 6.99 11.72
N TRP A 91 5.27 6.77 11.62
CA TRP A 91 4.28 7.40 12.51
C TRP A 91 4.58 7.12 13.98
N ARG A 92 5.05 5.91 14.33
CA ARG A 92 5.35 5.53 15.71
C ARG A 92 6.51 6.29 16.34
N PHE A 93 7.25 7.11 15.61
CA PHE A 93 8.18 8.09 16.18
C PHE A 93 7.48 9.36 16.66
N TYR A 94 6.32 9.69 16.07
CA TYR A 94 5.55 10.92 16.29
C TYR A 94 4.32 10.71 17.16
N ASP A 95 3.73 9.51 17.09
CA ASP A 95 2.61 9.11 17.92
C ASP A 95 3.13 8.69 19.31
N ARG A 96 2.72 9.46 20.34
CA ARG A 96 3.03 9.15 21.73
C ARG A 96 1.74 8.84 22.49
N PRO A 97 1.13 7.67 22.31
CA PRO A 97 -0.07 7.34 23.03
C PRO A 97 0.23 7.25 24.52
N LEU A 98 -0.45 8.07 25.31
CA LEU A 98 -0.31 8.10 26.77
C LEU A 98 -0.75 6.78 27.44
N THR A 99 -1.43 5.90 26.73
CA THR A 99 -2.16 4.77 27.31
C THR A 99 -1.94 3.41 26.61
N LYS A 100 -1.32 3.34 25.46
CA LYS A 100 -1.03 2.07 24.75
C LYS A 100 0.47 1.85 24.61
N LYS A 101 0.92 0.64 24.92
CA LYS A 101 2.23 0.13 24.48
C LYS A 101 2.14 -0.10 22.96
N CYS A 102 2.45 0.92 22.18
CA CYS A 102 2.66 0.77 20.75
C CYS A 102 4.13 0.36 20.53
N GLU A 103 4.36 -0.48 19.53
CA GLU A 103 5.71 -0.75 19.08
C GLU A 103 6.38 0.54 18.59
N PRO A 104 7.69 0.71 18.82
CA PRO A 104 8.39 1.90 18.36
C PRO A 104 8.44 1.96 16.82
N GLY A 105 8.68 3.14 16.28
CA GLY A 105 8.98 3.32 14.86
C GLY A 105 10.16 2.44 14.41
N VAL A 106 10.23 2.14 13.14
CA VAL A 106 11.29 1.33 12.55
C VAL A 106 12.37 2.28 12.00
N PRO A 107 13.63 2.21 12.48
CA PRO A 107 14.69 3.02 11.91
C PRO A 107 14.87 2.81 10.41
N ILE A 108 15.30 3.84 9.70
CA ILE A 108 15.33 3.83 8.23
C ILE A 108 16.21 2.71 7.63
N ASP A 109 17.32 2.40 8.29
CA ASP A 109 18.21 1.32 7.84
C ASP A 109 17.56 -0.06 8.01
N GLU A 110 16.82 -0.24 9.11
CA GLU A 110 16.03 -1.46 9.33
C GLU A 110 14.84 -1.54 8.35
N TYR A 111 14.14 -0.41 8.13
CA TYR A 111 13.08 -0.33 7.14
C TYR A 111 13.58 -0.76 5.75
N ARG A 112 14.74 -0.23 5.33
CA ARG A 112 15.41 -0.61 4.09
C ARG A 112 15.69 -2.11 4.01
N SER A 113 16.32 -2.66 5.04
CA SER A 113 16.64 -4.09 5.10
C SER A 113 15.41 -4.98 5.06
N ASN A 114 14.37 -4.61 5.81
CA ASN A 114 13.11 -5.33 5.84
C ASN A 114 12.41 -5.29 4.47
N LEU A 115 12.29 -4.09 3.89
CA LEU A 115 11.62 -3.92 2.60
C LEU A 115 12.36 -4.66 1.48
N GLU A 116 13.69 -4.62 1.50
CA GLU A 116 14.51 -5.35 0.53
C GLU A 116 14.31 -6.87 0.66
N SER A 117 14.28 -7.40 1.88
CA SER A 117 14.01 -8.83 2.13
C SER A 117 12.61 -9.24 1.67
N ILE A 118 11.60 -8.38 1.89
CA ILE A 118 10.24 -8.62 1.39
C ILE A 118 10.23 -8.71 -0.13
N ILE A 119 10.86 -7.75 -0.80
CA ILE A 119 10.95 -7.69 -2.26
C ILE A 119 11.60 -8.97 -2.81
N GLN A 120 12.75 -9.35 -2.27
CA GLN A 120 13.49 -10.54 -2.71
C GLN A 120 12.65 -11.80 -2.59
N GLN A 121 12.05 -12.05 -1.43
CA GLN A 121 11.26 -13.26 -1.21
C GLN A 121 10.04 -13.34 -2.14
N ILE A 122 9.35 -12.21 -2.39
CA ILE A 122 8.18 -12.17 -3.27
C ILE A 122 8.59 -12.39 -4.73
N THR A 123 9.65 -11.72 -5.19
CA THR A 123 10.11 -11.82 -6.58
C THR A 123 10.75 -13.16 -6.87
N GLU A 124 11.49 -13.75 -5.93
CA GLU A 124 12.03 -15.11 -6.03
C GLU A 124 10.93 -16.17 -6.08
N ASN A 125 9.77 -15.91 -5.48
CA ASN A 125 8.57 -16.76 -5.58
C ASN A 125 7.82 -16.60 -6.92
N GLY A 126 8.31 -15.73 -7.81
CA GLY A 126 7.79 -15.56 -9.17
C GLY A 126 6.73 -14.47 -9.34
N ALA A 127 6.32 -13.79 -8.28
CA ALA A 127 5.35 -12.70 -8.36
C ALA A 127 5.98 -11.41 -8.89
N LYS A 128 5.22 -10.66 -9.69
CA LYS A 128 5.54 -9.27 -10.03
C LYS A 128 5.11 -8.35 -8.89
N MET A 129 5.81 -7.23 -8.72
CA MET A 129 5.48 -6.28 -7.65
C MET A 129 5.21 -4.87 -8.14
N ILE A 130 4.31 -4.19 -7.43
CA ILE A 130 4.16 -2.73 -7.46
C ILE A 130 4.37 -2.23 -6.04
N LEU A 131 5.37 -1.38 -5.84
CA LEU A 131 5.55 -0.68 -4.57
C LEU A 131 4.71 0.60 -4.55
N LEU A 132 4.07 0.87 -3.40
CA LEU A 132 3.41 2.14 -3.11
C LEU A 132 4.21 2.83 -2.02
N THR A 133 4.65 4.08 -2.28
CA THR A 133 5.44 4.82 -1.29
C THR A 133 4.61 5.20 -0.08
N PRO A 134 5.19 5.22 1.14
CA PRO A 134 4.55 5.86 2.28
C PRO A 134 4.36 7.36 1.99
N TYR A 135 3.39 8.00 2.66
CA TYR A 135 2.95 9.36 2.41
C TYR A 135 2.33 9.99 3.65
N MET A 136 2.12 11.30 3.59
CA MET A 136 1.31 12.04 4.54
C MET A 136 0.47 13.10 3.82
N ILE A 137 -0.85 13.05 3.98
CA ILE A 137 -1.78 13.99 3.35
C ILE A 137 -1.89 15.24 4.23
N ASP A 138 -0.99 16.19 4.03
CA ASP A 138 -0.95 17.45 4.75
C ASP A 138 -0.68 18.60 3.80
N SER A 139 -1.35 19.74 4.01
CA SER A 139 -1.13 20.97 3.26
C SER A 139 0.17 21.69 3.64
N ASN A 140 0.75 21.39 4.81
CA ASN A 140 2.02 21.96 5.26
C ASN A 140 3.20 21.12 4.76
N PRO A 141 3.99 21.59 3.77
CA PRO A 141 5.14 20.86 3.28
C PRO A 141 6.29 20.74 4.29
N ALA A 142 6.32 21.59 5.32
CA ALA A 142 7.36 21.62 6.34
C ALA A 142 6.97 20.81 7.60
N GLU A 143 5.90 20.02 7.54
CA GLU A 143 5.50 19.17 8.66
C GLU A 143 6.58 18.11 8.94
N PRO A 144 7.08 17.98 10.19
CA PRO A 144 8.23 17.12 10.48
C PRO A 144 8.03 15.65 10.15
N MET A 145 6.86 15.10 10.45
CA MET A 145 6.56 13.70 10.13
C MET A 145 6.51 13.47 8.61
N ARG A 146 5.97 14.44 7.84
CA ARG A 146 5.97 14.40 6.38
C ARG A 146 7.39 14.39 5.82
N THR A 147 8.27 15.21 6.37
CA THR A 147 9.69 15.24 5.97
C THR A 147 10.36 13.89 6.20
N THR A 148 10.12 13.26 7.34
CA THR A 148 10.62 11.90 7.61
C THR A 148 10.00 10.87 6.67
N MET A 149 8.68 10.96 6.42
CA MET A 149 7.97 10.05 5.51
C MET A 149 8.57 10.05 4.10
N LEU A 150 8.97 11.23 3.60
CA LEU A 150 9.63 11.36 2.30
C LEU A 150 10.99 10.66 2.24
N GLN A 151 11.73 10.58 3.34
CA GLN A 151 12.98 9.80 3.39
C GLN A 151 12.71 8.29 3.23
N TYR A 152 11.63 7.78 3.82
CA TYR A 152 11.21 6.39 3.66
C TYR A 152 10.65 6.12 2.25
N ALA A 153 9.95 7.09 1.67
CA ALA A 153 9.53 7.02 0.28
C ALA A 153 10.72 6.94 -0.69
N GLU A 154 11.82 7.65 -0.38
CA GLU A 154 13.03 7.57 -1.20
C GLU A 154 13.65 6.17 -1.15
N VAL A 155 13.66 5.50 0.00
CA VAL A 155 14.07 4.09 0.10
C VAL A 155 13.24 3.19 -0.83
N CYS A 156 11.92 3.40 -0.90
CA CYS A 156 11.07 2.66 -1.85
C CYS A 156 11.49 2.89 -3.30
N LYS A 157 11.81 4.14 -3.68
CA LYS A 157 12.25 4.47 -5.05
C LYS A 157 13.56 3.80 -5.39
N GLU A 158 14.55 3.89 -4.51
CA GLU A 158 15.85 3.25 -4.70
C GLU A 158 15.73 1.74 -4.87
N LEU A 159 14.92 1.08 -4.03
CA LEU A 159 14.68 -0.36 -4.13
C LEU A 159 13.87 -0.72 -5.36
N ALA A 160 12.85 0.07 -5.73
CA ALA A 160 12.10 -0.14 -6.96
C ALA A 160 13.02 -0.07 -8.20
N GLN A 161 13.94 0.91 -8.23
CA GLN A 161 14.93 1.01 -9.29
C GLN A 161 15.93 -0.16 -9.28
N LYS A 162 16.41 -0.54 -8.11
CA LYS A 162 17.37 -1.65 -7.94
C LYS A 162 16.83 -2.99 -8.45
N TYR A 163 15.55 -3.26 -8.21
CA TYR A 163 14.89 -4.53 -8.54
C TYR A 163 13.99 -4.45 -9.78
N ASP A 164 14.04 -3.35 -10.54
CA ASP A 164 13.21 -3.11 -11.75
C ASP A 164 11.72 -3.30 -11.49
N LEU A 165 11.22 -2.73 -10.38
CA LEU A 165 9.82 -2.85 -9.96
C LEU A 165 9.00 -1.66 -10.44
N GLU A 166 7.71 -1.90 -10.66
CA GLU A 166 6.74 -0.82 -10.80
C GLU A 166 6.61 -0.05 -9.48
N LEU A 167 6.49 1.27 -9.57
CA LEU A 167 6.33 2.16 -8.42
C LEU A 167 5.11 3.06 -8.58
N LEU A 168 4.34 3.25 -7.51
CA LEU A 168 3.32 4.29 -7.39
C LEU A 168 3.70 5.24 -6.25
N GLU A 169 4.06 6.46 -6.61
CA GLU A 169 4.39 7.52 -5.65
C GLU A 169 3.11 8.19 -5.14
N LEU A 170 2.73 7.90 -3.89
CA LEU A 170 1.47 8.38 -3.32
C LEU A 170 1.53 9.85 -2.86
N GLN A 171 2.69 10.34 -2.41
CA GLN A 171 2.82 11.74 -2.02
C GLN A 171 2.57 12.70 -3.20
N PRO A 172 3.22 12.55 -4.37
CA PRO A 172 2.92 13.36 -5.55
C PRO A 172 1.47 13.21 -6.04
N LEU A 173 0.88 12.02 -5.92
CA LEU A 173 -0.52 11.79 -6.28
C LEU A 173 -1.45 12.71 -5.46
N PHE A 174 -1.32 12.70 -4.13
CA PHE A 174 -2.15 13.51 -3.26
C PHE A 174 -1.87 15.02 -3.39
N GLU A 175 -0.61 15.42 -3.54
CA GLU A 175 -0.23 16.81 -3.81
C GLU A 175 -0.83 17.32 -5.12
N GLY A 176 -0.82 16.48 -6.16
CA GLY A 176 -1.45 16.80 -7.44
C GLY A 176 -2.96 17.03 -7.35
N LEU A 177 -3.65 16.30 -6.46
CA LEU A 177 -5.07 16.51 -6.19
C LEU A 177 -5.30 17.80 -5.39
N MET A 178 -4.48 18.06 -4.37
CA MET A 178 -4.55 19.30 -3.58
C MET A 178 -4.29 20.54 -4.44
N ALA A 179 -3.33 20.47 -5.36
CA ALA A 179 -3.06 21.56 -6.31
C ALA A 179 -4.21 21.84 -7.27
N LYS A 180 -5.09 20.85 -7.50
CA LYS A 180 -6.32 20.98 -8.29
C LYS A 180 -7.55 21.41 -7.47
N GLY A 181 -7.35 21.73 -6.18
CA GLY A 181 -8.41 22.28 -5.31
C GLY A 181 -9.12 21.25 -4.42
N VAL A 182 -8.71 19.98 -4.40
CA VAL A 182 -9.22 19.01 -3.41
C VAL A 182 -8.50 19.27 -2.07
N SER A 183 -9.23 19.56 -0.99
CA SER A 183 -8.57 19.83 0.29
C SER A 183 -7.93 18.57 0.89
N SER A 184 -6.87 18.74 1.70
CA SER A 184 -6.25 17.64 2.43
C SER A 184 -7.26 16.91 3.33
N TYR A 185 -8.19 17.64 3.94
CA TYR A 185 -9.24 17.08 4.78
C TYR A 185 -10.23 16.20 4.00
N GLU A 186 -10.55 16.57 2.76
CA GLU A 186 -11.39 15.72 1.89
C GLU A 186 -10.69 14.43 1.50
N LEU A 187 -9.35 14.43 1.41
CA LEU A 187 -8.55 13.26 1.08
C LEU A 187 -8.28 12.38 2.31
N SER A 188 -8.10 12.99 3.49
CA SER A 188 -7.88 12.30 4.76
C SER A 188 -8.22 13.21 5.94
N ALA A 189 -9.03 12.74 6.88
CA ALA A 189 -9.39 13.50 8.08
C ALA A 189 -8.27 13.52 9.13
N ASP A 190 -7.42 12.52 9.16
CA ASP A 190 -6.32 12.34 10.12
C ASP A 190 -4.93 12.43 9.48
N ARG A 191 -4.86 12.77 8.19
CA ARG A 191 -3.66 12.93 7.38
C ARG A 191 -2.95 11.61 7.00
N ILE A 192 -3.44 10.48 7.47
CA ILE A 192 -2.85 9.15 7.29
C ILE A 192 -3.80 8.23 6.52
N HIS A 193 -5.02 8.06 7.02
CA HIS A 193 -6.00 7.15 6.42
C HIS A 193 -6.78 7.86 5.32
N PRO A 194 -6.68 7.40 4.06
CA PRO A 194 -7.41 8.04 2.97
C PRO A 194 -8.92 7.91 3.16
N SER A 195 -9.65 8.94 2.80
CA SER A 195 -11.10 8.87 2.60
C SER A 195 -11.42 8.03 1.35
N HIS A 196 -12.72 7.83 1.05
CA HIS A 196 -13.11 7.21 -0.22
C HIS A 196 -12.52 7.94 -1.44
N LYS A 197 -12.37 9.27 -1.42
CA LYS A 197 -11.71 10.03 -2.50
C LYS A 197 -10.23 9.66 -2.63
N GLY A 198 -9.53 9.57 -1.49
CA GLY A 198 -8.13 9.15 -1.46
C GLY A 198 -7.94 7.71 -1.95
N HIS A 199 -8.76 6.78 -1.49
CA HIS A 199 -8.75 5.39 -1.97
C HIS A 199 -9.09 5.29 -3.46
N THR A 200 -10.06 6.08 -3.94
CA THR A 200 -10.40 6.13 -5.37
C THR A 200 -9.21 6.60 -6.20
N ALA A 201 -8.46 7.61 -5.73
CA ALA A 201 -7.27 8.08 -6.43
C ALA A 201 -6.19 6.98 -6.54
N ILE A 202 -5.92 6.27 -5.44
CA ILE A 202 -4.99 5.12 -5.44
C ILE A 202 -5.47 4.05 -6.42
N ALA A 203 -6.76 3.69 -6.37
CA ALA A 203 -7.33 2.66 -7.23
C ALA A 203 -7.22 3.01 -8.72
N LEU A 204 -7.53 4.25 -9.09
CA LEU A 204 -7.41 4.71 -10.48
C LEU A 204 -5.98 4.67 -11.00
N GLU A 205 -4.99 5.06 -10.18
CA GLU A 205 -3.58 5.00 -10.59
C GLU A 205 -3.08 3.55 -10.70
N LEU A 206 -3.49 2.65 -9.81
CA LEU A 206 -3.17 1.23 -9.92
C LEU A 206 -3.83 0.59 -11.15
N MET A 207 -5.09 0.93 -11.46
CA MET A 207 -5.76 0.43 -12.67
C MET A 207 -5.03 0.85 -13.96
N LYS A 208 -4.43 2.04 -14.01
CA LYS A 208 -3.58 2.47 -15.15
C LYS A 208 -2.30 1.63 -15.28
N LYS A 209 -1.75 1.15 -14.15
CA LYS A 209 -0.57 0.27 -14.15
C LYS A 209 -0.92 -1.16 -14.52
N PHE A 210 -2.14 -1.59 -14.23
CA PHE A 210 -2.67 -2.89 -14.63
C PHE A 210 -3.14 -2.81 -16.08
N ASN A 211 -2.31 -3.24 -17.02
CA ASN A 211 -2.73 -3.43 -18.41
C ASN A 211 -3.44 -4.78 -18.50
N ILE A 212 -4.76 -4.79 -18.34
CA ILE A 212 -5.58 -6.01 -18.36
C ILE A 212 -5.86 -6.40 -19.81
N VAL A 213 -5.47 -7.63 -20.20
CA VAL A 213 -5.54 -8.18 -21.55
C VAL A 213 -6.23 -9.55 -21.58
#